data_1eeb0fb3ba25823a59f94caef8e0f31b
#
_entry.id   1eeb0fb3ba25823a59f94caef8e0f31b
#
_cell.length_a   1.000
_cell.length_b   1.000
_cell.length_c   1.000
_cell.angle_alpha   90.00
_cell.angle_beta   90.00
_cell.angle_gamma   90.00
#
_symmetry.space_group_name_H-M   'P 1'
#
loop_
_entity.id
_entity.type
_entity.pdbx_description
1 polymer ?
#
loop_
_entity_poly.entity_id
_entity_poly.type
_entity_poly.pdbx_seq_one_letter_code
_entity_poly.pdbx_strand_id
1 'polypeptide(L)'
;MASPMAVAVMTKKALELAEDKRVRTLLASIVAGIVIVMLIPLLVMVSIFNTQAGFSQEVARIVFDGGPIPTDIDAELSKAMEEMIDAFEELNQTIESLEEDGFDDIKVKSFFYILYFTKDLTDFDEEFYVGFV
;
A
#
# COMPACT_ATOMS: atom_id res chain seq x y z
N MET A 1 39.63 -5.08 26.13
CA MET A 1 39.20 -3.76 26.67
C MET A 1 40.31 -2.75 26.37
N ALA A 2 39.94 -1.65 25.73
CA ALA A 2 40.87 -0.56 25.52
C ALA A 2 41.15 0.12 26.88
N SER A 3 42.41 0.41 27.18
CA SER A 3 42.76 1.12 28.42
C SER A 3 42.19 2.56 28.40
N PRO A 4 41.80 3.15 29.54
CA PRO A 4 41.31 4.52 29.59
C PRO A 4 42.22 5.54 28.91
N MET A 5 43.52 5.27 28.93
CA MET A 5 44.56 6.08 28.31
C MET A 5 44.50 5.98 26.76
N ALA A 6 44.25 4.80 26.22
CA ALA A 6 44.09 4.60 24.78
C ALA A 6 42.85 5.30 24.24
N VAL A 7 41.75 5.24 24.99
CA VAL A 7 40.52 5.96 24.66
C VAL A 7 40.72 7.47 24.71
N ALA A 8 41.39 7.99 25.70
CA ALA A 8 41.69 9.42 25.81
C ALA A 8 42.59 9.92 24.67
N VAL A 9 43.59 9.14 24.25
CA VAL A 9 44.46 9.46 23.11
C VAL A 9 43.69 9.43 21.79
N MET A 10 42.80 8.43 21.60
CA MET A 10 41.98 8.37 20.42
C MET A 10 40.97 9.52 20.33
N THR A 11 40.37 9.89 21.46
CA THR A 11 39.44 11.02 21.54
C THR A 11 40.16 12.35 21.25
N LYS A 12 41.36 12.55 21.77
CA LYS A 12 42.14 13.74 21.50
C LYS A 12 42.56 13.83 20.02
N LYS A 13 42.98 12.72 19.43
CA LYS A 13 43.35 12.64 18.02
C LYS A 13 42.12 12.84 17.09
N ALA A 14 40.96 12.34 17.48
CA ALA A 14 39.71 12.56 16.76
C ALA A 14 39.29 14.04 16.82
N LEU A 15 39.48 14.71 17.96
CA LEU A 15 39.22 16.14 18.11
C LEU A 15 40.17 17.00 17.26
N GLU A 16 41.46 16.69 17.25
CA GLU A 16 42.46 17.38 16.40
C GLU A 16 42.15 17.20 14.91
N LEU A 17 41.70 16.00 14.48
CA LEU A 17 41.25 15.73 13.11
C LEU A 17 39.96 16.46 12.75
N ALA A 18 39.05 16.64 13.71
CA ALA A 18 37.82 17.38 13.52
C ALA A 18 38.01 18.90 13.38
N GLU A 19 39.15 19.44 13.90
CA GLU A 19 39.53 20.85 13.72
C GLU A 19 40.10 21.14 12.32
N ASP A 20 40.64 20.14 11.62
CA ASP A 20 41.14 20.30 10.26
C ASP A 20 39.93 20.48 9.29
N LYS A 21 39.88 21.63 8.65
CA LYS A 21 38.82 22.00 7.72
C LYS A 21 38.65 20.99 6.57
N ARG A 22 39.74 20.38 6.12
CA ARG A 22 39.72 19.37 5.05
C ARG A 22 39.11 18.06 5.52
N VAL A 23 39.49 17.60 6.71
CA VAL A 23 38.94 16.38 7.32
C VAL A 23 37.45 16.55 7.64
N ARG A 24 37.07 17.70 8.14
CA ARG A 24 35.66 18.06 8.40
C ARG A 24 34.81 18.04 7.13
N THR A 25 35.32 18.57 6.01
CA THR A 25 34.62 18.55 4.72
C THR A 25 34.51 17.12 4.18
N LEU A 26 35.58 16.31 4.30
CA LEU A 26 35.54 14.90 3.88
C LEU A 26 34.55 14.08 4.72
N LEU A 27 34.55 14.24 6.04
CA LEU A 27 33.60 13.58 6.92
C LEU A 27 32.15 14.00 6.60
N ALA A 28 31.90 15.28 6.38
CA ALA A 28 30.61 15.80 6.01
C ALA A 28 30.13 15.20 4.65
N SER A 29 31.02 15.07 3.67
CA SER A 29 30.73 14.47 2.38
C SER A 29 30.41 12.98 2.49
N ILE A 30 31.15 12.24 3.33
CA ILE A 30 30.89 10.81 3.58
C ILE A 30 29.54 10.61 4.27
N VAL A 31 29.27 11.40 5.31
CA VAL A 31 27.96 11.34 6.01
C VAL A 31 26.82 11.71 5.07
N ALA A 32 26.98 12.76 4.29
CA ALA A 32 25.98 13.15 3.29
C ALA A 32 25.75 12.05 2.25
N GLY A 33 26.81 11.40 1.78
CA GLY A 33 26.73 10.26 0.86
C GLY A 33 25.96 9.09 1.46
N ILE A 34 26.23 8.73 2.70
CA ILE A 34 25.52 7.64 3.41
C ILE A 34 24.03 7.99 3.58
N VAL A 35 23.73 9.24 3.96
CA VAL A 35 22.35 9.70 4.11
C VAL A 35 21.60 9.63 2.78
N ILE A 36 22.22 10.07 1.68
CA ILE A 36 21.62 10.00 0.35
C ILE A 36 21.33 8.54 -0.04
N VAL A 37 22.30 7.64 0.14
CA VAL A 37 22.15 6.21 -0.18
C VAL A 37 21.02 5.57 0.65
N MET A 38 20.83 5.98 1.90
CA MET A 38 19.71 5.50 2.73
C MET A 38 18.37 6.10 2.34
N LEU A 39 18.34 7.34 1.86
CA LEU A 39 17.11 8.02 1.46
C LEU A 39 16.54 7.50 0.13
N ILE A 40 17.40 7.09 -0.82
CA ILE A 40 16.95 6.60 -2.13
C ILE A 40 15.94 5.44 -2.01
N PRO A 41 16.22 4.32 -1.30
CA PRO A 41 15.26 3.23 -1.17
C PRO A 41 13.98 3.65 -0.45
N LEU A 42 14.07 4.58 0.50
CA LEU A 42 12.90 5.10 1.20
C LEU A 42 12.01 5.94 0.28
N LEU A 43 12.59 6.79 -0.57
CA LEU A 43 11.86 7.55 -1.59
C LEU A 43 11.21 6.64 -2.64
N VAL A 44 11.91 5.58 -3.05
CA VAL A 44 11.35 4.57 -3.97
C VAL A 44 10.16 3.85 -3.32
N MET A 45 10.28 3.43 -2.06
CA MET A 45 9.16 2.83 -1.33
C MET A 45 7.96 3.78 -1.23
N VAL A 46 8.17 5.02 -0.83
CA VAL A 46 7.08 6.02 -0.74
C VAL A 46 6.43 6.25 -2.10
N SER A 47 7.22 6.28 -3.17
CA SER A 47 6.70 6.43 -4.55
C SER A 47 5.82 5.24 -4.95
N ILE A 48 6.27 4.00 -4.65
CA ILE A 48 5.49 2.80 -4.93
C ILE A 48 4.18 2.79 -4.12
N PHE A 49 4.23 3.09 -2.82
CA PHE A 49 3.04 3.16 -1.98
C PHE A 49 2.05 4.21 -2.45
N ASN A 50 2.50 5.39 -2.83
CA ASN A 50 1.62 6.44 -3.35
C ASN A 50 0.98 6.04 -4.68
N THR A 51 1.71 5.39 -5.56
CA THR A 51 1.18 4.90 -6.84
C THR A 51 0.15 3.80 -6.62
N GLN A 52 0.45 2.84 -5.75
CA GLN A 52 -0.49 1.75 -5.43
C GLN A 52 -1.73 2.24 -4.69
N ALA A 53 -1.59 3.19 -3.75
CA ALA A 53 -2.74 3.75 -3.03
C ALA A 53 -3.68 4.51 -3.98
N GLY A 54 -3.15 5.34 -4.88
CA GLY A 54 -3.94 6.03 -5.88
C GLY A 54 -4.64 5.09 -6.86
N PHE A 55 -3.93 4.06 -7.28
CA PHE A 55 -4.48 3.02 -8.14
C PHE A 55 -5.58 2.22 -7.45
N SER A 56 -5.38 1.84 -6.19
CA SER A 56 -6.39 1.10 -5.40
C SER A 56 -7.66 1.92 -5.19
N GLN A 57 -7.55 3.24 -5.00
CA GLN A 57 -8.71 4.12 -4.88
C GLN A 57 -9.49 4.23 -6.19
N GLU A 58 -8.79 4.35 -7.32
CA GLU A 58 -9.44 4.42 -8.64
C GLU A 58 -10.14 3.10 -8.97
N VAL A 59 -9.49 1.96 -8.74
CA VAL A 59 -10.08 0.64 -8.91
C VAL A 59 -11.33 0.47 -8.03
N ALA A 60 -11.24 0.80 -6.75
CA ALA A 60 -12.37 0.73 -5.84
C ALA A 60 -13.53 1.63 -6.31
N ARG A 61 -13.24 2.87 -6.72
CA ARG A 61 -14.23 3.80 -7.22
C ARG A 61 -14.98 3.24 -8.45
N ILE A 62 -14.25 2.69 -9.41
CA ILE A 62 -14.85 2.11 -10.62
C ILE A 62 -15.73 0.92 -10.25
N VAL A 63 -15.28 0.03 -9.37
CA VAL A 63 -16.02 -1.15 -8.94
C VAL A 63 -17.29 -0.76 -8.17
N PHE A 64 -17.21 0.21 -7.25
CA PHE A 64 -18.37 0.64 -6.47
C PHE A 64 -19.40 1.46 -7.29
N ASP A 65 -18.93 2.27 -8.22
CA ASP A 65 -19.78 3.11 -9.07
C ASP A 65 -20.29 2.35 -10.32
N GLY A 66 -19.73 1.17 -10.63
CA GLY A 66 -20.05 0.42 -11.84
C GLY A 66 -19.60 1.12 -13.12
N GLY A 67 -18.49 1.86 -13.05
CA GLY A 67 -17.96 2.64 -14.16
C GLY A 67 -17.25 1.78 -15.21
N PRO A 68 -16.88 2.38 -16.36
CA PRO A 68 -16.16 1.67 -17.40
C PRO A 68 -14.75 1.32 -16.93
N ILE A 69 -14.35 0.06 -17.15
CA ILE A 69 -13.02 -0.44 -16.81
C ILE A 69 -12.02 0.09 -17.85
N PRO A 70 -10.90 0.71 -17.43
CA PRO A 70 -9.87 1.16 -18.35
C PRO A 70 -9.28 0.00 -19.18
N THR A 71 -8.96 0.25 -20.43
CA THR A 71 -8.44 -0.76 -21.34
C THR A 71 -6.91 -0.93 -21.27
N ASP A 72 -6.24 -0.05 -20.55
CA ASP A 72 -4.78 0.02 -20.37
C ASP A 72 -4.28 -0.65 -19.08
N ILE A 73 -5.15 -1.39 -18.40
CA ILE A 73 -4.81 -2.14 -17.20
C ILE A 73 -4.53 -3.62 -17.49
N ASP A 74 -3.90 -4.28 -16.53
CA ASP A 74 -3.62 -5.71 -16.60
C ASP A 74 -4.90 -6.54 -16.77
N ALA A 75 -4.83 -7.61 -17.59
CA ALA A 75 -5.99 -8.46 -17.88
C ALA A 75 -6.53 -9.19 -16.64
N GLU A 76 -5.67 -9.59 -15.71
CA GLU A 76 -6.11 -10.23 -14.46
C GLU A 76 -6.87 -9.24 -13.57
N LEU A 77 -6.38 -7.99 -13.51
CA LEU A 77 -7.06 -6.94 -12.76
C LEU A 77 -8.39 -6.55 -13.41
N SER A 78 -8.42 -6.42 -14.74
CA SER A 78 -9.66 -6.14 -15.48
C SER A 78 -10.73 -7.21 -15.19
N LYS A 79 -10.34 -8.49 -15.24
CA LYS A 79 -11.20 -9.60 -14.90
C LYS A 79 -11.71 -9.54 -13.45
N ALA A 80 -10.80 -9.28 -12.50
CA ALA A 80 -11.18 -9.15 -11.09
C ALA A 80 -12.16 -8.00 -10.83
N MET A 81 -12.02 -6.90 -11.55
CA MET A 81 -12.95 -5.77 -11.47
C MET A 81 -14.32 -6.12 -12.04
N GLU A 82 -14.38 -6.80 -13.20
CA GLU A 82 -15.64 -7.27 -13.81
C GLU A 82 -16.37 -8.23 -12.87
N GLU A 83 -15.69 -9.24 -12.36
CA GLU A 83 -16.26 -10.22 -11.42
C GLU A 83 -16.78 -9.55 -10.14
N MET A 84 -16.09 -8.51 -9.65
CA MET A 84 -16.55 -7.79 -8.46
C MET A 84 -17.75 -6.90 -8.73
N ILE A 85 -17.83 -6.28 -9.91
CA ILE A 85 -19.01 -5.50 -10.34
C ILE A 85 -20.23 -6.43 -10.44
N ASP A 86 -20.08 -7.59 -11.06
CA ASP A 86 -21.15 -8.59 -11.17
C ASP A 86 -21.60 -9.09 -9.79
N ALA A 87 -20.64 -9.37 -8.89
CA ALA A 87 -20.95 -9.77 -7.52
C ALA A 87 -21.67 -8.67 -6.73
N PHE A 88 -21.36 -7.41 -6.97
CA PHE A 88 -22.09 -6.29 -6.34
C PHE A 88 -23.52 -6.17 -6.86
N GLU A 89 -23.78 -6.50 -8.11
CA GLU A 89 -25.13 -6.55 -8.64
C GLU A 89 -25.95 -7.68 -7.99
N GLU A 90 -25.36 -8.85 -7.81
CA GLU A 90 -25.98 -9.98 -7.07
C GLU A 90 -26.23 -9.61 -5.59
N LEU A 91 -25.29 -8.97 -4.93
CA LEU A 91 -25.49 -8.48 -3.56
C LEU A 91 -26.62 -7.47 -3.45
N ASN A 92 -26.73 -6.54 -4.40
CA ASN A 92 -27.84 -5.58 -4.42
C ASN A 92 -29.19 -6.28 -4.56
N GLN A 93 -29.31 -7.23 -5.51
CA GLN A 93 -30.52 -8.01 -5.69
C GLN A 93 -30.89 -8.82 -4.44
N THR A 94 -29.88 -9.39 -3.77
CA THR A 94 -30.06 -10.11 -2.51
C THR A 94 -30.57 -9.20 -1.40
N ILE A 95 -29.94 -8.02 -1.21
CA ILE A 95 -30.34 -7.03 -0.20
C ILE A 95 -31.78 -6.56 -0.46
N GLU A 96 -32.12 -6.25 -1.71
CA GLU A 96 -33.46 -5.85 -2.10
C GLU A 96 -34.51 -6.96 -1.85
N SER A 97 -34.14 -8.22 -2.05
CA SER A 97 -35.05 -9.37 -1.85
C SER A 97 -35.35 -9.63 -0.37
N LEU A 98 -34.50 -9.21 0.55
CA LEU A 98 -34.69 -9.44 1.99
C LEU A 98 -35.71 -8.51 2.63
N GLU A 99 -36.17 -7.45 1.93
CA GLU A 99 -37.19 -6.49 2.38
C GLU A 99 -36.97 -5.93 3.80
N GLU A 100 -35.76 -6.03 4.33
CA GLU A 100 -35.41 -5.48 5.66
C GLU A 100 -34.92 -4.04 5.54
N ASP A 101 -35.64 -3.13 6.14
CA ASP A 101 -35.23 -1.74 6.32
C ASP A 101 -34.04 -1.68 7.29
N GLY A 102 -32.86 -1.32 6.79
CA GLY A 102 -31.71 -1.03 7.63
C GLY A 102 -30.37 -1.63 7.22
N PHE A 103 -30.33 -2.38 6.12
CA PHE A 103 -29.05 -2.80 5.54
C PHE A 103 -28.32 -1.61 4.92
N ASP A 104 -27.07 -1.42 5.36
CA ASP A 104 -26.16 -0.48 4.75
C ASP A 104 -25.41 -1.20 3.62
N ASP A 105 -25.91 -1.08 2.40
CA ASP A 105 -25.39 -1.73 1.19
C ASP A 105 -23.91 -1.39 0.96
N ILE A 106 -23.49 -0.17 1.29
CA ILE A 106 -22.10 0.27 1.19
C ILE A 106 -21.20 -0.54 2.14
N LYS A 107 -21.66 -0.78 3.37
CA LYS A 107 -20.90 -1.60 4.32
C LYS A 107 -20.78 -3.04 3.87
N VAL A 108 -21.88 -3.65 3.44
CA VAL A 108 -21.89 -5.02 2.92
C VAL A 108 -20.94 -5.16 1.75
N LYS A 109 -21.04 -4.29 0.76
CA LYS A 109 -20.13 -4.25 -0.40
C LYS A 109 -18.68 -4.02 -0.01
N SER A 110 -18.42 -3.15 0.97
CA SER A 110 -17.05 -2.89 1.44
C SER A 110 -16.42 -4.11 2.09
N PHE A 111 -17.16 -4.84 2.93
CA PHE A 111 -16.68 -6.11 3.50
C PHE A 111 -16.47 -7.16 2.41
N PHE A 112 -17.39 -7.29 1.48
CA PHE A 112 -17.27 -8.23 0.36
C PHE A 112 -16.03 -7.91 -0.48
N TYR A 113 -15.82 -6.64 -0.83
CA TYR A 113 -14.65 -6.18 -1.57
C TYR A 113 -13.33 -6.53 -0.87
N ILE A 114 -13.23 -6.26 0.43
CA ILE A 114 -12.01 -6.54 1.21
C ILE A 114 -11.70 -8.04 1.26
N LEU A 115 -12.73 -8.88 1.38
CA LEU A 115 -12.57 -10.32 1.56
C LEU A 115 -12.31 -11.05 0.24
N TYR A 116 -12.92 -10.60 -0.85
CA TYR A 116 -13.03 -11.39 -2.08
C TYR A 116 -12.42 -10.71 -3.32
N PHE A 117 -11.99 -9.45 -3.24
CA PHE A 117 -11.32 -8.82 -4.38
C PHE A 117 -10.08 -9.63 -4.80
N THR A 118 -9.93 -9.90 -6.09
CA THR A 118 -8.91 -10.77 -6.69
C THR A 118 -9.05 -12.27 -6.41
N LYS A 119 -10.13 -12.71 -5.78
CA LYS A 119 -10.47 -14.15 -5.67
C LYS A 119 -11.35 -14.56 -6.83
N ASP A 120 -11.36 -15.86 -7.13
CA ASP A 120 -12.28 -16.42 -8.11
C ASP A 120 -13.70 -16.45 -7.54
N LEU A 121 -14.60 -15.71 -8.16
CA LEU A 121 -15.99 -15.57 -7.72
C LEU A 121 -16.95 -16.46 -8.53
N THR A 122 -16.45 -17.24 -9.48
CA THR A 122 -17.28 -18.05 -10.38
C THR A 122 -18.04 -19.18 -9.68
N ASP A 123 -17.56 -19.58 -8.49
CA ASP A 123 -18.19 -20.65 -7.69
C ASP A 123 -19.24 -20.11 -6.69
N PHE A 124 -19.49 -18.81 -6.67
CA PHE A 124 -20.44 -18.21 -5.75
C PHE A 124 -21.85 -18.26 -6.35
N ASP A 125 -22.77 -18.89 -5.65
CA ASP A 125 -24.17 -19.03 -6.02
C ASP A 125 -25.07 -18.09 -5.21
N GLU A 126 -26.36 -18.09 -5.52
CA GLU A 126 -27.38 -17.28 -4.83
C GLU A 126 -27.42 -17.58 -3.32
N GLU A 127 -27.23 -18.84 -2.92
CA GLU A 127 -27.24 -19.25 -1.51
C GLU A 127 -26.05 -18.64 -0.75
N PHE A 128 -24.89 -18.52 -1.41
CA PHE A 128 -23.72 -17.85 -0.84
C PHE A 128 -24.01 -16.37 -0.56
N TYR A 129 -24.60 -15.64 -1.51
CA TYR A 129 -24.90 -14.22 -1.31
C TYR A 129 -25.93 -13.98 -0.21
N VAL A 130 -26.98 -14.81 -0.15
CA VAL A 130 -27.96 -14.76 0.94
C VAL A 130 -27.33 -15.00 2.31
N GLY A 131 -26.41 -15.95 2.39
CA GLY A 131 -25.69 -16.25 3.63
C GLY A 131 -24.64 -15.20 4.03
N PHE A 132 -24.18 -14.38 3.07
CA PHE A 132 -23.21 -13.32 3.32
C PHE A 132 -23.85 -12.05 3.90
N VAL A 133 -25.06 -11.72 3.49
CA VAL A 133 -25.83 -10.54 3.93
C VAL A 133 -26.45 -10.80 5.32
#